data_def1f14bdd0007dbaca8645b29af24cb
#
_entry.id   def1f14bdd0007dbaca8645b29af24cb
#
_cell.length_a   1.000
_cell.length_b   1.000
_cell.length_c   1.000
_cell.angle_alpha   90.00
_cell.angle_beta   90.00
_cell.angle_gamma   90.00
#
_symmetry.space_group_name_H-M   'P 1'
#
loop_
_entity.id
_entity.type
_entity.pdbx_description
1 polymer ?
#
loop_
_entity_poly.entity_id
_entity_poly.type
_entity_poly.pdbx_seq_one_letter_code
_entity_poly.pdbx_strand_id
1 'polypeptide(L)'
;MRIYVPLDAAAKALGSDEVAEAITQEAKTRGIDVTVVRNGSRGMVWLEPLVEVATDLGRMAFGPMDVGDVPALFGDLAAHPKALGLTEELPWMKRQTRLTFARVGVIDPLSLAEYELHHGLKGLRNALAMEPAAIVKEVTDSGLRGRGGAGFPTGIKWKTVHDAQAPQKYIVCNADEGDSATFADRMLMEGDPFTLIEGMAIAGLAVGATQGYVYTRSEYPDAVSQMQKAIEIARAAGVLGASVLGSGRSFDMEVRVGAGAYVCGEETSLLNSLEGKRGIVRAKPPLPALQGFMGRPTVVNNVISLASVPVIMDRGATFYKNFGMGRSLGTMALQLAGNVKYGGLFETAFGLTLGEIVDDIGGGTASGRPVKAVQVGGPLGAWFPRGLFDTPFTYEDFAAKDGLIGHAGLTIADDTVDMLQMARFAMEFCAIESCGKCTPCRIGSIRGVETLDRVLNGDPSALPILTDLCNTMKLGSLCALGGFTPYPVMSAVTHFPDDFQRAKAAAE
;
A
#
# COMPACT_ATOMS: atom_id res chain seq x y z
N MET A 1 8.74 -18.23 -28.26
CA MET A 1 8.34 -16.84 -27.94
C MET A 1 7.92 -16.77 -26.49
N ARG A 2 8.31 -15.74 -25.71
CA ARG A 2 7.89 -15.58 -24.29
C ARG A 2 7.06 -14.32 -24.17
N ILE A 3 5.84 -14.46 -23.64
CA ILE A 3 4.85 -13.36 -23.50
C ILE A 3 4.45 -13.27 -22.05
N TYR A 4 4.41 -12.04 -21.50
CA TYR A 4 4.04 -11.77 -20.13
C TYR A 4 2.66 -11.09 -20.11
N VAL A 5 1.77 -11.62 -19.29
CA VAL A 5 0.40 -11.11 -19.14
C VAL A 5 0.10 -10.99 -17.65
N PRO A 6 -0.24 -9.80 -17.14
CA PRO A 6 -0.43 -9.59 -15.72
C PRO A 6 -1.53 -10.47 -15.13
N LEU A 7 -1.32 -10.93 -13.89
CA LEU A 7 -2.27 -11.76 -13.13
C LEU A 7 -2.86 -11.03 -11.91
N ASP A 8 -2.46 -9.78 -11.70
CA ASP A 8 -2.97 -9.03 -10.56
C ASP A 8 -4.47 -8.72 -10.70
N ALA A 9 -5.14 -8.46 -9.56
CA ALA A 9 -6.60 -8.30 -9.54
C ALA A 9 -7.10 -7.16 -10.44
N ALA A 10 -6.32 -6.07 -10.61
CA ALA A 10 -6.71 -4.96 -11.49
C ALA A 10 -6.65 -5.38 -12.96
N ALA A 11 -5.59 -6.05 -13.39
CA ALA A 11 -5.45 -6.54 -14.76
C ALA A 11 -6.51 -7.60 -15.10
N LYS A 12 -6.82 -8.52 -14.18
CA LYS A 12 -7.90 -9.50 -14.35
C LYS A 12 -9.26 -8.83 -14.52
N ALA A 13 -9.56 -7.81 -13.72
CA ALA A 13 -10.82 -7.06 -13.85
C ALA A 13 -10.97 -6.36 -15.21
N LEU A 14 -9.87 -6.16 -15.93
CA LEU A 14 -9.82 -5.55 -17.26
C LEU A 14 -9.61 -6.57 -18.39
N GLY A 15 -9.69 -7.89 -18.11
CA GLY A 15 -9.69 -8.93 -19.14
C GLY A 15 -8.34 -9.61 -19.39
N SER A 16 -7.39 -9.54 -18.47
CA SER A 16 -6.05 -10.15 -18.68
C SER A 16 -6.09 -11.69 -18.74
N ASP A 17 -7.06 -12.34 -18.10
CA ASP A 17 -7.22 -13.79 -18.16
C ASP A 17 -7.67 -14.21 -19.57
N GLU A 18 -8.65 -13.52 -20.15
CA GLU A 18 -9.16 -13.74 -21.51
C GLU A 18 -8.08 -13.48 -22.56
N VAL A 19 -7.27 -12.44 -22.38
CA VAL A 19 -6.13 -12.14 -23.25
C VAL A 19 -5.06 -13.25 -23.18
N ALA A 20 -4.74 -13.75 -21.99
CA ALA A 20 -3.77 -14.85 -21.82
C ALA A 20 -4.24 -16.17 -22.45
N GLU A 21 -5.54 -16.46 -22.32
CA GLU A 21 -6.16 -17.62 -22.97
C GLU A 21 -6.15 -17.47 -24.49
N ALA A 22 -6.53 -16.31 -25.02
CA ALA A 22 -6.51 -16.02 -26.45
C ALA A 22 -5.10 -16.13 -27.05
N ILE A 23 -4.05 -15.66 -26.37
CA ILE A 23 -2.64 -15.82 -26.78
C ILE A 23 -2.29 -17.32 -26.87
N THR A 24 -2.67 -18.10 -25.88
CA THR A 24 -2.41 -19.55 -25.86
C THR A 24 -3.10 -20.27 -27.00
N GLN A 25 -4.36 -19.93 -27.27
CA GLN A 25 -5.13 -20.52 -28.35
C GLN A 25 -4.63 -20.13 -29.74
N GLU A 26 -4.27 -18.86 -29.93
CA GLU A 26 -3.73 -18.36 -31.19
C GLU A 26 -2.37 -19.00 -31.52
N ALA A 27 -1.50 -19.12 -30.51
CA ALA A 27 -0.22 -19.82 -30.63
C ALA A 27 -0.40 -21.27 -31.08
N LYS A 28 -1.36 -21.98 -30.46
CA LYS A 28 -1.69 -23.36 -30.82
C LYS A 28 -2.20 -23.46 -32.26
N THR A 29 -3.08 -22.55 -32.69
CA THR A 29 -3.66 -22.52 -34.05
C THR A 29 -2.59 -22.32 -35.11
N ARG A 30 -1.58 -21.49 -34.80
CA ARG A 30 -0.45 -21.22 -35.71
C ARG A 30 0.72 -22.24 -35.61
N GLY A 31 0.68 -23.15 -34.64
CA GLY A 31 1.78 -24.09 -34.39
C GLY A 31 3.06 -23.41 -33.91
N ILE A 32 2.92 -22.28 -33.18
CA ILE A 32 4.05 -21.51 -32.62
C ILE A 32 4.22 -21.88 -31.16
N ASP A 33 5.46 -22.15 -30.75
CA ASP A 33 5.78 -22.40 -29.35
C ASP A 33 5.83 -21.08 -28.57
N VAL A 34 4.91 -20.93 -27.61
CA VAL A 34 4.78 -19.75 -26.76
C VAL A 34 4.74 -20.16 -25.28
N THR A 35 5.54 -19.47 -24.48
CA THR A 35 5.44 -19.52 -23.02
C THR A 35 4.72 -18.26 -22.55
N VAL A 36 3.51 -18.39 -22.02
CA VAL A 36 2.80 -17.30 -21.34
C VAL A 36 3.20 -17.29 -19.87
N VAL A 37 3.79 -16.19 -19.43
CA VAL A 37 4.16 -15.96 -18.03
C VAL A 37 3.13 -15.02 -17.41
N ARG A 38 2.50 -15.45 -16.32
CA ARG A 38 1.56 -14.64 -15.58
C ARG A 38 2.30 -13.83 -14.51
N ASN A 39 2.80 -12.65 -14.88
CA ASN A 39 3.57 -11.75 -14.01
C ASN A 39 2.65 -10.80 -13.21
N GLY A 40 3.23 -9.99 -12.31
CA GLY A 40 2.51 -8.87 -11.67
C GLY A 40 2.33 -7.68 -12.62
N SER A 41 1.48 -6.71 -12.22
CA SER A 41 1.34 -5.44 -12.95
C SER A 41 2.60 -4.57 -12.83
N ARG A 42 2.88 -3.78 -13.87
CA ARG A 42 3.91 -2.73 -13.84
C ARG A 42 3.45 -1.46 -13.10
N GLY A 43 2.20 -1.42 -12.65
CA GLY A 43 1.60 -0.27 -11.98
C GLY A 43 0.98 0.78 -12.90
N MET A 44 1.01 0.58 -14.20
CA MET A 44 0.38 1.45 -15.21
C MET A 44 -1.06 0.99 -15.46
N VAL A 45 -1.96 1.22 -14.48
CA VAL A 45 -3.32 0.67 -14.51
C VAL A 45 -4.13 1.13 -15.73
N TRP A 46 -3.87 2.32 -16.25
CA TRP A 46 -4.54 2.82 -17.48
C TRP A 46 -4.11 2.09 -18.77
N LEU A 47 -3.07 1.25 -18.71
CA LEU A 47 -2.60 0.43 -19.82
C LEU A 47 -2.94 -1.06 -19.66
N GLU A 48 -3.62 -1.42 -18.57
CA GLU A 48 -4.00 -2.83 -18.34
C GLU A 48 -5.16 -3.28 -19.24
N PRO A 49 -5.12 -4.53 -19.71
CA PRO A 49 -4.02 -5.51 -19.62
C PRO A 49 -2.78 -5.06 -20.40
N LEU A 50 -1.65 -4.91 -19.70
CA LEU A 50 -0.35 -4.58 -20.32
C LEU A 50 0.39 -5.86 -20.68
N VAL A 51 0.35 -6.25 -21.93
CA VAL A 51 1.07 -7.43 -22.44
C VAL A 51 2.50 -7.05 -22.81
N GLU A 52 3.48 -7.86 -22.42
CA GLU A 52 4.88 -7.66 -22.79
C GLU A 52 5.40 -8.87 -23.57
N VAL A 53 6.11 -8.63 -24.66
CA VAL A 53 6.75 -9.67 -25.46
C VAL A 53 8.27 -9.56 -25.32
N ALA A 54 8.94 -10.65 -24.95
CA ALA A 54 10.40 -10.70 -24.90
C ALA A 54 11.01 -10.62 -26.30
N THR A 55 11.94 -9.69 -26.47
CA THR A 55 12.74 -9.50 -27.68
C THR A 55 14.23 -9.44 -27.32
N ASP A 56 15.12 -9.43 -28.31
CA ASP A 56 16.58 -9.30 -28.12
C ASP A 56 16.96 -7.92 -27.53
N LEU A 57 16.09 -6.91 -27.67
CA LEU A 57 16.28 -5.55 -27.15
C LEU A 57 15.70 -5.34 -25.75
N GLY A 58 14.95 -6.31 -25.23
CA GLY A 58 14.19 -6.19 -23.98
C GLY A 58 12.72 -6.56 -24.18
N ARG A 59 11.86 -6.23 -23.22
CA ARG A 59 10.42 -6.47 -23.32
C ARG A 59 9.74 -5.34 -24.04
N MET A 60 9.02 -5.66 -25.12
CA MET A 60 8.16 -4.72 -25.84
C MET A 60 6.75 -4.75 -25.26
N ALA A 61 6.22 -3.59 -24.90
CA ALA A 61 4.94 -3.41 -24.25
C ALA A 61 3.81 -3.14 -25.26
N PHE A 62 2.63 -3.69 -24.98
CA PHE A 62 1.40 -3.53 -25.74
C PHE A 62 0.24 -3.28 -24.77
N GLY A 63 -0.51 -2.20 -24.94
CA GLY A 63 -1.62 -1.92 -24.02
C GLY A 63 -2.45 -0.67 -24.34
N PRO A 64 -3.67 -0.60 -23.81
CA PRO A 64 -4.42 -1.70 -23.21
C PRO A 64 -4.82 -2.75 -24.25
N MET A 65 -4.55 -4.03 -23.97
CA MET A 65 -4.82 -5.14 -24.90
C MET A 65 -6.23 -5.69 -24.74
N ASP A 66 -6.81 -6.05 -25.87
CA ASP A 66 -8.07 -6.76 -25.98
C ASP A 66 -7.84 -8.11 -26.68
N VAL A 67 -8.73 -9.07 -26.52
CA VAL A 67 -8.69 -10.37 -27.20
C VAL A 67 -8.57 -10.21 -28.73
N GLY A 68 -9.23 -9.20 -29.31
CA GLY A 68 -9.17 -8.88 -30.75
C GLY A 68 -7.81 -8.42 -31.24
N ASP A 69 -6.93 -7.92 -30.35
CA ASP A 69 -5.59 -7.45 -30.68
C ASP A 69 -4.55 -8.60 -30.72
N VAL A 70 -4.87 -9.75 -30.10
CA VAL A 70 -3.96 -10.89 -29.92
C VAL A 70 -3.35 -11.43 -31.22
N PRO A 71 -4.11 -11.62 -32.34
CA PRO A 71 -3.54 -12.14 -33.57
C PRO A 71 -2.35 -11.32 -34.13
N ALA A 72 -2.34 -10.01 -33.88
CA ALA A 72 -1.28 -9.12 -34.33
C ALA A 72 0.04 -9.30 -33.57
N LEU A 73 0.04 -9.86 -32.35
CA LEU A 73 1.26 -10.21 -31.60
C LEU A 73 2.14 -11.26 -32.28
N PHE A 74 1.56 -12.00 -33.22
CA PHE A 74 2.25 -13.05 -33.99
C PHE A 74 2.75 -12.57 -35.36
N GLY A 75 2.68 -11.27 -35.63
CA GLY A 75 3.17 -10.61 -36.82
C GLY A 75 4.39 -9.72 -36.55
N ASP A 76 4.45 -8.56 -37.24
CA ASP A 76 5.46 -7.54 -36.96
C ASP A 76 5.07 -6.76 -35.68
N LEU A 77 5.81 -6.99 -34.61
CA LEU A 77 5.57 -6.37 -33.31
C LEU A 77 5.65 -4.84 -33.36
N ALA A 78 6.51 -4.29 -34.22
CA ALA A 78 6.67 -2.84 -34.34
C ALA A 78 5.48 -2.17 -35.04
N ALA A 79 4.77 -2.93 -35.87
CA ALA A 79 3.57 -2.47 -36.58
C ALA A 79 2.26 -2.74 -35.78
N HIS A 80 2.34 -3.33 -34.60
CA HIS A 80 1.16 -3.64 -33.80
C HIS A 80 0.44 -2.35 -33.37
N PRO A 81 -0.90 -2.23 -33.52
CA PRO A 81 -1.64 -1.00 -33.21
C PRO A 81 -1.52 -0.51 -31.76
N LYS A 82 -1.28 -1.45 -30.83
CA LYS A 82 -1.14 -1.18 -29.39
C LYS A 82 0.34 -1.15 -28.93
N ALA A 83 1.31 -1.13 -29.86
CA ALA A 83 2.71 -1.10 -29.51
C ALA A 83 3.07 0.22 -28.80
N LEU A 84 3.72 0.11 -27.62
CA LEU A 84 4.13 1.23 -26.79
C LEU A 84 5.67 1.42 -26.79
N GLY A 85 6.43 0.47 -27.36
CA GLY A 85 7.88 0.42 -27.30
C GLY A 85 8.41 -0.45 -26.17
N LEU A 86 9.69 -0.30 -25.83
CA LEU A 86 10.30 -1.06 -24.75
C LEU A 86 9.71 -0.62 -23.39
N THR A 87 9.29 -1.58 -22.58
CA THR A 87 8.64 -1.33 -21.28
C THR A 87 9.49 -0.43 -20.37
N GLU A 88 10.78 -0.73 -20.24
CA GLU A 88 11.68 0.03 -19.37
C GLU A 88 11.99 1.45 -19.91
N GLU A 89 11.68 1.72 -21.20
CA GLU A 89 11.84 3.01 -21.83
C GLU A 89 10.60 3.92 -21.73
N LEU A 90 9.48 3.36 -21.27
CA LEU A 90 8.26 4.15 -21.07
C LEU A 90 8.51 5.26 -20.02
N PRO A 91 8.03 6.48 -20.26
CA PRO A 91 8.27 7.63 -19.36
C PRO A 91 7.91 7.35 -17.89
N TRP A 92 6.82 6.63 -17.66
CA TRP A 92 6.42 6.22 -16.32
C TRP A 92 7.44 5.30 -15.64
N MET A 93 8.02 4.35 -16.37
CA MET A 93 9.01 3.41 -15.84
C MET A 93 10.35 4.10 -15.60
N LYS A 94 10.83 4.91 -16.54
CA LYS A 94 12.12 5.62 -16.45
C LYS A 94 12.23 6.59 -15.28
N ARG A 95 11.12 7.17 -14.86
CA ARG A 95 11.08 8.18 -13.78
C ARG A 95 11.01 7.54 -12.39
N GLN A 96 10.77 6.25 -12.28
CA GLN A 96 10.68 5.55 -11.00
C GLN A 96 12.05 5.22 -10.40
N THR A 97 12.08 5.16 -9.08
CA THR A 97 13.16 4.54 -8.29
C THR A 97 12.58 3.33 -7.60
N ARG A 98 12.63 2.18 -8.28
CA ARG A 98 12.00 0.95 -7.79
C ARG A 98 12.99 0.15 -6.95
N LEU A 99 12.83 0.18 -5.64
CA LEU A 99 13.59 -0.62 -4.68
C LEU A 99 12.74 -1.79 -4.16
N THR A 100 11.57 -1.49 -3.63
CA THR A 100 10.64 -2.48 -3.07
C THR A 100 9.89 -3.21 -4.18
N PHE A 101 9.50 -2.51 -5.24
CA PHE A 101 8.78 -3.05 -6.40
C PHE A 101 9.69 -3.43 -7.57
N ALA A 102 11.00 -3.56 -7.37
CA ALA A 102 11.96 -3.81 -8.44
C ALA A 102 11.63 -5.03 -9.30
N ARG A 103 11.05 -6.08 -8.71
CA ARG A 103 10.71 -7.34 -9.38
C ARG A 103 9.25 -7.47 -9.80
N VAL A 104 8.36 -6.67 -9.20
CA VAL A 104 6.92 -6.69 -9.53
C VAL A 104 6.72 -6.36 -11.01
N GLY A 105 6.07 -7.26 -11.75
CA GLY A 105 5.92 -7.19 -13.20
C GLY A 105 7.12 -7.71 -14.00
N VAL A 106 8.24 -8.00 -13.34
CA VAL A 106 9.46 -8.52 -14.01
C VAL A 106 9.50 -10.04 -13.99
N ILE A 107 9.24 -10.66 -12.84
CA ILE A 107 9.34 -12.10 -12.63
C ILE A 107 7.98 -12.80 -12.66
N ASP A 108 8.01 -14.13 -12.82
CA ASP A 108 6.90 -14.98 -12.40
C ASP A 108 6.84 -14.97 -10.86
N PRO A 109 5.75 -14.49 -10.24
CA PRO A 109 5.66 -14.32 -8.79
C PRO A 109 5.75 -15.62 -7.99
N LEU A 110 5.54 -16.77 -8.62
CA LEU A 110 5.67 -18.08 -7.99
C LEU A 110 6.97 -18.82 -8.36
N SER A 111 7.86 -18.19 -9.12
CA SER A 111 9.18 -18.74 -9.45
C SER A 111 10.24 -18.26 -8.45
N LEU A 112 10.53 -19.08 -7.42
CA LEU A 112 11.63 -18.80 -6.50
C LEU A 112 12.98 -18.69 -7.22
N ALA A 113 13.18 -19.44 -8.32
CA ALA A 113 14.39 -19.37 -9.13
C ALA A 113 14.56 -18.00 -9.83
N GLU A 114 13.48 -17.44 -10.39
CA GLU A 114 13.50 -16.08 -10.95
C GLU A 114 13.70 -15.04 -9.85
N TYR A 115 13.07 -15.21 -8.68
CA TYR A 115 13.29 -14.35 -7.52
C TYR A 115 14.78 -14.30 -7.13
N GLU A 116 15.45 -15.45 -7.00
CA GLU A 116 16.89 -15.53 -6.70
C GLU A 116 17.76 -14.93 -7.83
N LEU A 117 17.42 -15.18 -9.10
CA LEU A 117 18.14 -14.62 -10.25
C LEU A 117 18.11 -13.08 -10.23
N HIS A 118 17.01 -12.50 -9.77
CA HIS A 118 16.82 -11.06 -9.60
C HIS A 118 17.17 -10.57 -8.18
N HIS A 119 18.23 -11.10 -7.58
CA HIS A 119 18.79 -10.71 -6.28
C HIS A 119 17.96 -11.06 -5.04
N GLY A 120 16.93 -11.88 -5.17
CA GLY A 120 16.18 -12.41 -4.03
C GLY A 120 17.02 -13.29 -3.12
N LEU A 121 16.59 -13.43 -1.87
CA LEU A 121 17.25 -14.15 -0.77
C LEU A 121 18.65 -13.66 -0.37
N LYS A 122 19.21 -12.65 -1.02
CA LYS A 122 20.53 -12.11 -0.65
C LYS A 122 20.47 -11.41 0.70
N GLY A 123 19.43 -10.62 0.95
CA GLY A 123 19.21 -9.96 2.23
C GLY A 123 19.07 -10.97 3.37
N LEU A 124 18.31 -12.05 3.16
CA LEU A 124 18.16 -13.12 4.13
C LEU A 124 19.47 -13.86 4.39
N ARG A 125 20.24 -14.20 3.35
CA ARG A 125 21.56 -14.84 3.50
C ARG A 125 22.52 -13.96 4.30
N ASN A 126 22.54 -12.65 4.04
CA ASN A 126 23.35 -11.69 4.80
C ASN A 126 22.88 -11.62 6.27
N ALA A 127 21.56 -11.54 6.52
CA ALA A 127 21.01 -11.53 7.86
C ALA A 127 21.33 -12.80 8.67
N LEU A 128 21.34 -13.96 8.03
CA LEU A 128 21.72 -15.23 8.67
C LEU A 128 23.18 -15.26 9.13
N ALA A 129 24.06 -14.51 8.49
CA ALA A 129 25.47 -14.37 8.88
C ALA A 129 25.69 -13.31 9.99
N MET A 130 24.61 -12.61 10.43
CA MET A 130 24.67 -11.55 11.43
C MET A 130 24.08 -12.00 12.77
N GLU A 131 24.57 -11.37 13.85
CA GLU A 131 23.90 -11.45 15.15
C GLU A 131 22.57 -10.67 15.12
N PRO A 132 21.53 -11.13 15.85
CA PRO A 132 20.22 -10.47 15.86
C PRO A 132 20.23 -8.97 16.13
N ALA A 133 21.03 -8.54 17.11
CA ALA A 133 21.21 -7.11 17.44
C ALA A 133 21.81 -6.30 16.27
N ALA A 134 22.67 -6.91 15.45
CA ALA A 134 23.27 -6.25 14.30
C ALA A 134 22.23 -6.05 13.17
N ILE A 135 21.30 -7.01 12.97
CA ILE A 135 20.19 -6.87 12.03
C ILE A 135 19.29 -5.71 12.47
N VAL A 136 18.92 -5.66 13.76
CA VAL A 136 18.12 -4.55 14.32
C VAL A 136 18.82 -3.21 14.12
N LYS A 137 20.15 -3.17 14.32
CA LYS A 137 20.96 -1.96 14.12
C LYS A 137 20.94 -1.52 12.65
N GLU A 138 21.11 -2.43 11.70
CA GLU A 138 21.12 -2.12 10.27
C GLU A 138 19.79 -1.50 9.83
N VAL A 139 18.66 -2.10 10.26
CA VAL A 139 17.32 -1.54 9.99
C VAL A 139 17.12 -0.19 10.70
N THR A 140 17.66 0.00 11.89
CA THR A 140 17.61 1.29 12.60
C THR A 140 18.41 2.36 11.85
N ASP A 141 19.63 2.02 11.46
CA ASP A 141 20.56 2.91 10.77
C ASP A 141 20.07 3.28 9.37
N SER A 142 19.28 2.43 8.72
CA SER A 142 18.64 2.74 7.43
C SER A 142 17.66 3.90 7.51
N GLY A 143 17.12 4.19 8.69
CA GLY A 143 16.09 5.19 8.90
C GLY A 143 14.72 4.78 8.35
N LEU A 144 14.50 3.49 8.07
CA LEU A 144 13.21 2.98 7.60
C LEU A 144 12.10 3.31 8.59
N ARG A 145 11.08 4.00 8.11
CA ARG A 145 9.84 4.30 8.85
C ARG A 145 8.70 3.45 8.31
N GLY A 146 7.73 3.15 9.16
CA GLY A 146 6.54 2.38 8.77
C GLY A 146 5.82 3.00 7.57
N ARG A 147 5.50 2.18 6.57
CA ARG A 147 4.84 2.58 5.31
C ARG A 147 3.31 2.47 5.37
N GLY A 148 2.76 1.92 6.44
CA GLY A 148 1.31 1.75 6.63
C GLY A 148 0.59 2.94 7.27
N GLY A 149 1.16 4.15 7.22
CA GLY A 149 0.47 5.40 7.63
C GLY A 149 1.11 6.12 8.82
N ALA A 150 1.41 5.45 9.91
CA ALA A 150 1.91 6.09 11.14
C ALA A 150 3.36 6.61 11.04
N GLY A 151 4.15 6.16 10.07
CA GLY A 151 5.53 6.62 9.89
C GLY A 151 6.46 6.39 11.09
N PHE A 152 6.14 5.45 11.98
CA PHE A 152 6.96 5.16 13.16
C PHE A 152 8.26 4.46 12.75
N PRO A 153 9.43 4.78 13.35
CA PRO A 153 10.70 4.15 13.01
C PRO A 153 10.68 2.64 13.26
N THR A 154 10.90 1.86 12.17
CA THR A 154 10.80 0.39 12.21
C THR A 154 11.85 -0.22 13.16
N GLY A 155 13.08 0.27 13.12
CA GLY A 155 14.16 -0.24 13.97
C GLY A 155 13.91 -0.07 15.47
N ILE A 156 13.25 1.03 15.89
CA ILE A 156 12.86 1.24 17.31
C ILE A 156 11.85 0.18 17.75
N LYS A 157 10.84 -0.10 16.91
CA LYS A 157 9.86 -1.15 17.19
C LYS A 157 10.52 -2.52 17.30
N TRP A 158 11.42 -2.86 16.39
CA TRP A 158 12.16 -4.11 16.40
C TRP A 158 13.07 -4.24 17.62
N LYS A 159 13.78 -3.16 17.96
CA LYS A 159 14.63 -3.13 19.17
C LYS A 159 13.83 -3.42 20.43
N THR A 160 12.65 -2.82 20.59
CA THR A 160 11.77 -3.06 21.75
C THR A 160 11.38 -4.53 21.87
N VAL A 161 11.02 -5.18 20.75
CA VAL A 161 10.66 -6.60 20.73
C VAL A 161 11.91 -7.48 20.94
N HIS A 162 13.05 -7.11 20.34
CA HIS A 162 14.32 -7.81 20.51
C HIS A 162 14.72 -7.88 21.99
N ASP A 163 14.68 -6.74 22.68
CA ASP A 163 15.13 -6.62 24.09
C ASP A 163 14.14 -7.27 25.08
N ALA A 164 12.86 -7.45 24.69
CA ALA A 164 11.87 -8.08 25.55
C ALA A 164 12.21 -9.56 25.81
N GLN A 165 12.18 -9.97 27.09
CA GLN A 165 12.41 -11.35 27.50
C GLN A 165 11.08 -12.12 27.45
N ALA A 166 10.97 -13.08 26.54
CA ALA A 166 9.79 -13.94 26.41
C ALA A 166 10.15 -15.26 25.74
N PRO A 167 9.48 -16.37 26.11
CA PRO A 167 9.73 -17.69 25.50
C PRO A 167 9.28 -17.76 24.03
N GLN A 168 8.37 -16.89 23.62
CA GLN A 168 7.86 -16.78 22.26
C GLN A 168 7.62 -15.33 21.90
N LYS A 169 7.98 -14.96 20.68
CA LYS A 169 7.72 -13.66 20.05
C LYS A 169 7.10 -13.87 18.68
N TYR A 170 6.41 -12.86 18.15
CA TYR A 170 5.70 -13.00 16.88
C TYR A 170 6.02 -11.85 15.93
N ILE A 171 5.95 -12.16 14.61
CA ILE A 171 5.90 -11.16 13.54
C ILE A 171 4.49 -11.18 12.96
N VAL A 172 3.83 -10.03 12.96
CA VAL A 172 2.53 -9.87 12.33
C VAL A 172 2.65 -8.83 11.22
N CYS A 173 2.46 -9.28 9.99
CA CYS A 173 2.34 -8.41 8.84
C CYS A 173 0.90 -7.89 8.78
N ASN A 174 0.74 -6.57 8.85
CA ASN A 174 -0.52 -5.91 8.63
C ASN A 174 -0.71 -5.71 7.13
N ALA A 175 -1.54 -6.55 6.54
CA ALA A 175 -1.97 -6.52 5.15
C ALA A 175 -3.47 -6.21 5.02
N ASP A 176 -4.03 -5.48 6.01
CA ASP A 176 -5.40 -4.98 6.00
C ASP A 176 -5.47 -3.60 5.30
N GLU A 177 -4.97 -3.52 4.09
CA GLU A 177 -4.89 -2.32 3.26
C GLU A 177 -6.29 -1.77 2.94
N GLY A 178 -6.86 -1.02 3.87
CA GLY A 178 -8.25 -0.55 3.83
C GLY A 178 -8.44 0.88 3.33
N ASP A 179 -7.37 1.66 3.17
CA ASP A 179 -7.43 3.05 2.74
C ASP A 179 -7.92 3.18 1.29
N SER A 180 -8.80 4.14 1.03
CA SER A 180 -9.17 4.50 -0.35
C SER A 180 -7.93 4.92 -1.14
N ALA A 181 -7.89 4.60 -2.43
CA ALA A 181 -6.77 4.84 -3.34
C ALA A 181 -5.50 4.02 -3.03
N THR A 182 -5.52 3.04 -2.11
CA THR A 182 -4.36 2.18 -1.83
C THR A 182 -4.54 0.76 -2.33
N PHE A 183 -3.45 0.20 -2.89
CA PHE A 183 -3.37 -1.14 -3.46
C PHE A 183 -1.92 -1.64 -3.58
N ALA A 184 -0.95 -0.96 -2.96
CA ALA A 184 0.46 -1.30 -3.03
C ALA A 184 0.77 -2.64 -2.33
N ASP A 185 0.16 -2.86 -1.17
CA ASP A 185 0.31 -4.12 -0.44
C ASP A 185 -0.21 -5.30 -1.27
N ARG A 186 -1.39 -5.14 -1.87
CA ARG A 186 -2.00 -6.12 -2.76
C ARG A 186 -1.10 -6.42 -3.95
N MET A 187 -0.66 -5.38 -4.67
CA MET A 187 0.21 -5.55 -5.85
C MET A 187 1.52 -6.26 -5.52
N LEU A 188 2.12 -5.97 -4.35
CA LEU A 188 3.33 -6.65 -3.92
C LEU A 188 3.06 -8.13 -3.62
N MET A 189 2.01 -8.43 -2.85
CA MET A 189 1.66 -9.81 -2.50
C MET A 189 1.27 -10.64 -3.72
N GLU A 190 0.67 -10.04 -4.74
CA GLU A 190 0.32 -10.71 -6.00
C GLU A 190 1.53 -10.83 -6.94
N GLY A 191 2.43 -9.84 -6.99
CA GLY A 191 3.48 -9.72 -8.01
C GLY A 191 4.90 -10.08 -7.57
N ASP A 192 5.21 -10.06 -6.26
CA ASP A 192 6.50 -10.48 -5.68
C ASP A 192 6.34 -10.92 -4.21
N PRO A 193 5.57 -12.00 -3.94
CA PRO A 193 5.29 -12.45 -2.57
C PRO A 193 6.53 -12.88 -1.81
N PHE A 194 7.59 -13.34 -2.50
CA PHE A 194 8.83 -13.77 -1.84
C PHE A 194 9.58 -12.63 -1.17
N THR A 195 9.45 -11.40 -1.66
CA THR A 195 10.01 -10.21 -0.98
C THR A 195 9.41 -10.02 0.41
N LEU A 196 8.11 -10.20 0.56
CA LEU A 196 7.45 -10.13 1.88
C LEU A 196 7.88 -11.29 2.77
N ILE A 197 7.95 -12.52 2.22
CA ILE A 197 8.41 -13.72 2.95
C ILE A 197 9.84 -13.51 3.47
N GLU A 198 10.74 -13.04 2.63
CA GLU A 198 12.12 -12.72 2.98
C GLU A 198 12.19 -11.66 4.09
N GLY A 199 11.44 -10.57 3.95
CA GLY A 199 11.40 -9.47 4.94
C GLY A 199 10.86 -9.93 6.30
N MET A 200 9.85 -10.79 6.32
CA MET A 200 9.30 -11.37 7.54
C MET A 200 10.27 -12.33 8.21
N ALA A 201 10.96 -13.17 7.44
CA ALA A 201 11.98 -14.08 7.95
C ALA A 201 13.15 -13.29 8.59
N ILE A 202 13.63 -12.24 7.94
CA ILE A 202 14.67 -11.34 8.49
C ILE A 202 14.18 -10.69 9.80
N ALA A 203 12.92 -10.22 9.84
CA ALA A 203 12.34 -9.65 11.06
C ALA A 203 12.28 -10.69 12.20
N GLY A 204 11.91 -11.93 11.88
CA GLY A 204 11.91 -13.05 12.82
C GLY A 204 13.30 -13.29 13.42
N LEU A 205 14.32 -13.40 12.56
CA LEU A 205 15.72 -13.56 12.96
C LEU A 205 16.21 -12.40 13.83
N ALA A 206 15.84 -11.16 13.50
CA ALA A 206 16.26 -9.96 14.21
C ALA A 206 15.73 -9.89 15.64
N VAL A 207 14.50 -10.33 15.89
CA VAL A 207 13.86 -10.19 17.21
C VAL A 207 13.78 -11.50 18.01
N GLY A 208 14.14 -12.64 17.38
CA GLY A 208 14.03 -13.97 17.97
C GLY A 208 12.59 -14.51 17.93
N ALA A 209 11.80 -14.13 16.95
CA ALA A 209 10.48 -14.70 16.70
C ALA A 209 10.60 -15.92 15.76
N THR A 210 9.84 -16.98 16.04
CA THR A 210 9.83 -18.22 15.24
C THR A 210 8.57 -18.38 14.43
N GLN A 211 7.56 -17.53 14.64
CA GLN A 211 6.27 -17.61 13.97
C GLN A 211 5.82 -16.23 13.47
N GLY A 212 5.36 -16.20 12.21
CA GLY A 212 4.78 -15.03 11.56
C GLY A 212 3.34 -15.26 11.09
N TYR A 213 2.59 -14.16 10.95
CA TYR A 213 1.25 -14.13 10.39
C TYR A 213 1.13 -13.00 9.40
N VAL A 214 0.59 -13.27 8.20
CA VAL A 214 0.15 -12.24 7.26
C VAL A 214 -1.35 -12.09 7.45
N TYR A 215 -1.77 -11.02 8.11
CA TYR A 215 -3.17 -10.70 8.31
C TYR A 215 -3.67 -9.89 7.10
N THR A 216 -4.42 -10.55 6.24
CA THR A 216 -4.88 -10.01 4.95
C THR A 216 -6.38 -9.78 4.99
N ARG A 217 -6.84 -8.67 4.42
CA ARG A 217 -8.27 -8.40 4.29
C ARG A 217 -8.96 -9.42 3.37
N SER A 218 -10.24 -9.71 3.65
CA SER A 218 -11.04 -10.69 2.89
C SER A 218 -11.28 -10.29 1.43
N GLU A 219 -11.17 -9.00 1.12
CA GLU A 219 -11.41 -8.44 -0.21
C GLU A 219 -10.23 -8.66 -1.19
N TYR A 220 -9.14 -9.29 -0.73
CA TYR A 220 -7.96 -9.60 -1.55
C TYR A 220 -7.76 -11.12 -1.77
N PRO A 221 -8.72 -11.83 -2.40
CA PRO A 221 -8.64 -13.29 -2.54
C PRO A 221 -7.45 -13.76 -3.38
N ASP A 222 -7.07 -13.00 -4.41
CA ASP A 222 -5.91 -13.32 -5.24
C ASP A 222 -4.59 -13.19 -4.47
N ALA A 223 -4.43 -12.12 -3.70
CA ALA A 223 -3.25 -11.93 -2.84
C ALA A 223 -3.14 -13.04 -1.77
N VAL A 224 -4.26 -13.43 -1.16
CA VAL A 224 -4.32 -14.56 -0.22
C VAL A 224 -3.83 -15.85 -0.89
N SER A 225 -4.37 -16.16 -2.09
CA SER A 225 -3.98 -17.36 -2.85
C SER A 225 -2.50 -17.35 -3.24
N GLN A 226 -2.00 -16.22 -3.74
CA GLN A 226 -0.59 -16.08 -4.13
C GLN A 226 0.36 -16.24 -2.93
N MET A 227 0.06 -15.57 -1.81
CA MET A 227 0.85 -15.68 -0.59
C MET A 227 0.87 -17.11 -0.04
N GLN A 228 -0.26 -17.83 -0.04
CA GLN A 228 -0.33 -19.22 0.42
C GLN A 228 0.57 -20.12 -0.43
N LYS A 229 0.47 -20.02 -1.77
CA LYS A 229 1.32 -20.79 -2.70
C LYS A 229 2.80 -20.46 -2.53
N ALA A 230 3.14 -19.17 -2.41
CA ALA A 230 4.53 -18.75 -2.22
C ALA A 230 5.13 -19.26 -0.89
N ILE A 231 4.33 -19.27 0.19
CA ILE A 231 4.75 -19.83 1.48
C ILE A 231 5.02 -21.34 1.35
N GLU A 232 4.16 -22.10 0.65
CA GLU A 232 4.37 -23.53 0.40
C GLU A 232 5.66 -23.79 -0.39
N ILE A 233 5.91 -23.00 -1.44
CA ILE A 233 7.15 -23.07 -2.23
C ILE A 233 8.38 -22.72 -1.36
N ALA A 234 8.29 -21.66 -0.55
CA ALA A 234 9.36 -21.26 0.35
C ALA A 234 9.68 -22.33 1.41
N ARG A 235 8.66 -23.02 1.95
CA ARG A 235 8.85 -24.17 2.86
C ARG A 235 9.54 -25.34 2.15
N ALA A 236 9.06 -25.70 0.97
CA ALA A 236 9.64 -26.81 0.19
C ALA A 236 11.11 -26.54 -0.17
N ALA A 237 11.48 -25.27 -0.38
CA ALA A 237 12.85 -24.85 -0.67
C ALA A 237 13.71 -24.60 0.59
N GLY A 238 13.17 -24.81 1.79
CA GLY A 238 13.90 -24.56 3.04
C GLY A 238 14.13 -23.09 3.39
N VAL A 239 13.45 -22.17 2.72
CA VAL A 239 13.48 -20.72 3.04
C VAL A 239 12.70 -20.43 4.33
N LEU A 240 11.71 -21.28 4.65
CA LEU A 240 10.91 -21.25 5.87
C LEU A 240 11.00 -22.63 6.57
N GLY A 241 10.70 -22.65 7.87
CA GLY A 241 10.61 -23.88 8.67
C GLY A 241 11.61 -23.93 9.83
N ALA A 242 11.94 -25.15 10.27
CA ALA A 242 12.77 -25.39 11.45
C ALA A 242 14.23 -24.93 11.30
N SER A 243 14.71 -24.80 10.07
CA SER A 243 16.11 -24.39 9.78
C SER A 243 16.14 -23.57 8.48
N VAL A 244 15.94 -22.26 8.61
CA VAL A 244 15.94 -21.32 7.48
C VAL A 244 17.26 -21.42 6.72
N LEU A 245 17.20 -21.82 5.45
CA LEU A 245 18.36 -22.03 4.58
C LEU A 245 19.48 -22.88 5.22
N GLY A 246 19.13 -23.85 6.07
CA GLY A 246 20.10 -24.73 6.73
C GLY A 246 20.84 -24.11 7.91
N SER A 247 20.46 -22.91 8.38
CA SER A 247 21.17 -22.15 9.40
C SER A 247 20.98 -22.64 10.85
N GLY A 248 20.06 -23.57 11.10
CA GLY A 248 19.64 -23.95 12.45
C GLY A 248 18.71 -22.95 13.16
N ARG A 249 18.44 -21.79 12.55
CA ARG A 249 17.46 -20.81 13.04
C ARG A 249 16.09 -21.11 12.43
N SER A 250 15.03 -21.09 13.23
CA SER A 250 13.67 -21.40 12.79
C SER A 250 12.84 -20.15 12.56
N PHE A 251 12.09 -20.13 11.48
CA PHE A 251 11.00 -19.19 11.25
C PHE A 251 10.00 -19.80 10.27
N ASP A 252 8.73 -19.74 10.62
CA ASP A 252 7.63 -20.14 9.73
C ASP A 252 6.52 -19.10 9.77
N MET A 253 5.62 -19.13 8.79
CA MET A 253 4.54 -18.15 8.70
C MET A 253 3.32 -18.70 7.99
N GLU A 254 2.17 -18.07 8.20
CA GLU A 254 0.92 -18.41 7.54
C GLU A 254 0.07 -17.15 7.25
N VAL A 255 -0.85 -17.29 6.29
CA VAL A 255 -1.84 -16.25 6.00
C VAL A 255 -3.06 -16.43 6.90
N ARG A 256 -3.54 -15.34 7.47
CA ARG A 256 -4.82 -15.23 8.19
C ARG A 256 -5.69 -14.19 7.54
N VAL A 257 -6.91 -14.57 7.19
CA VAL A 257 -7.86 -13.71 6.49
C VAL A 257 -8.76 -13.02 7.51
N GLY A 258 -8.84 -11.69 7.40
CA GLY A 258 -9.75 -10.86 8.19
C GLY A 258 -11.21 -11.03 7.76
N ALA A 259 -12.11 -10.31 8.42
CA ALA A 259 -13.56 -10.37 8.17
C ALA A 259 -14.12 -9.09 7.53
N GLY A 260 -13.29 -8.28 6.88
CA GLY A 260 -13.72 -7.10 6.11
C GLY A 260 -13.98 -5.84 6.95
N ALA A 261 -13.34 -5.68 8.10
CA ALA A 261 -13.48 -4.48 8.93
C ALA A 261 -12.25 -3.57 8.81
N TYR A 262 -12.41 -2.34 8.31
CA TYR A 262 -11.35 -1.35 8.19
C TYR A 262 -10.59 -1.10 9.51
N VAL A 263 -11.31 -1.07 10.63
CA VAL A 263 -10.70 -0.86 11.97
C VAL A 263 -9.66 -1.94 12.31
N CYS A 264 -9.69 -3.11 11.67
CA CYS A 264 -8.69 -4.17 11.85
C CYS A 264 -7.34 -3.84 11.19
N GLY A 265 -7.21 -2.74 10.46
CA GLY A 265 -5.94 -2.11 10.10
C GLY A 265 -5.23 -1.45 11.29
N GLU A 266 -5.93 -1.10 12.38
CA GLU A 266 -5.30 -0.67 13.63
C GLU A 266 -4.64 -1.87 14.32
N GLU A 267 -3.37 -1.75 14.71
CA GLU A 267 -2.53 -2.87 15.15
C GLU A 267 -3.13 -3.71 16.30
N THR A 268 -3.84 -3.09 17.25
CA THR A 268 -4.41 -3.82 18.39
C THR A 268 -5.77 -4.44 18.09
N SER A 269 -6.56 -3.81 17.23
CA SER A 269 -7.79 -4.38 16.67
C SER A 269 -7.48 -5.59 15.80
N LEU A 270 -6.46 -5.48 14.94
CA LEU A 270 -5.91 -6.59 14.16
C LEU A 270 -5.53 -7.78 15.07
N LEU A 271 -4.79 -7.53 16.15
CA LEU A 271 -4.37 -8.59 17.07
C LEU A 271 -5.57 -9.25 17.76
N ASN A 272 -6.62 -8.50 18.11
CA ASN A 272 -7.85 -9.09 18.64
C ASN A 272 -8.54 -9.99 17.60
N SER A 273 -8.63 -9.53 16.34
CA SER A 273 -9.19 -10.33 15.25
C SER A 273 -8.38 -11.61 15.00
N LEU A 274 -7.05 -11.50 14.98
CA LEU A 274 -6.13 -12.63 14.83
C LEU A 274 -6.27 -13.65 15.98
N GLU A 275 -6.64 -13.19 17.18
CA GLU A 275 -6.94 -14.03 18.36
C GLU A 275 -8.38 -14.61 18.34
N GLY A 276 -9.15 -14.42 17.27
CA GLY A 276 -10.54 -14.89 17.16
C GLY A 276 -11.53 -14.06 17.99
N LYS A 277 -11.16 -12.85 18.39
CA LYS A 277 -11.98 -11.91 19.15
C LYS A 277 -12.55 -10.84 18.22
N ARG A 278 -13.59 -10.12 18.69
CA ARG A 278 -14.07 -8.95 17.99
C ARG A 278 -12.94 -7.92 17.82
N GLY A 279 -12.81 -7.33 16.63
CA GLY A 279 -11.86 -6.29 16.29
C GLY A 279 -12.11 -5.00 17.05
N ILE A 280 -11.66 -4.93 18.30
CA ILE A 280 -11.78 -3.79 19.19
C ILE A 280 -10.38 -3.32 19.58
N VAL A 281 -10.15 -2.02 19.51
CA VAL A 281 -8.88 -1.39 19.90
C VAL A 281 -8.55 -1.64 21.37
N ARG A 282 -7.30 -1.98 21.66
CA ARG A 282 -6.77 -2.08 23.03
C ARG A 282 -6.24 -0.72 23.49
N ALA A 283 -6.41 -0.40 24.76
CA ALA A 283 -5.76 0.78 25.33
C ALA A 283 -4.23 0.55 25.37
N LYS A 284 -3.48 1.61 25.12
CA LYS A 284 -1.99 1.63 25.20
C LYS A 284 -1.58 2.60 26.32
N PRO A 285 -0.63 2.29 27.19
CA PRO A 285 0.12 1.04 27.34
C PRO A 285 -0.72 -0.13 27.88
N PRO A 286 -0.28 -1.42 27.67
CA PRO A 286 0.98 -1.84 27.06
C PRO A 286 0.98 -1.76 25.55
N LEU A 287 2.15 -1.53 24.95
CA LEU A 287 2.35 -1.56 23.50
C LEU A 287 2.40 -3.01 23.00
N PRO A 288 1.94 -3.31 21.76
CA PRO A 288 2.07 -4.64 21.15
C PRO A 288 3.51 -5.20 21.14
N ALA A 289 4.50 -4.33 21.05
CA ALA A 289 5.91 -4.70 21.14
C ALA A 289 6.27 -5.41 22.47
N LEU A 290 5.48 -5.20 23.53
CA LEU A 290 5.66 -5.85 24.85
C LEU A 290 4.56 -6.87 25.13
N GLN A 291 3.30 -6.57 24.78
CA GLN A 291 2.13 -7.43 25.00
C GLN A 291 1.18 -7.39 23.78
N GLY A 292 1.57 -8.07 22.72
CA GLY A 292 0.83 -8.16 21.46
C GLY A 292 -0.03 -9.41 21.35
N PHE A 293 0.25 -10.22 20.31
CA PHE A 293 -0.48 -11.46 20.02
C PHE A 293 -0.34 -12.47 21.16
N MET A 294 -1.47 -12.97 21.64
CA MET A 294 -1.54 -13.88 22.80
C MET A 294 -0.77 -13.37 24.03
N GLY A 295 -0.71 -12.03 24.22
CA GLY A 295 0.01 -11.39 25.32
C GLY A 295 1.53 -11.47 25.22
N ARG A 296 2.09 -11.80 24.06
CA ARG A 296 3.54 -11.94 23.82
C ARG A 296 4.08 -10.74 23.04
N PRO A 297 5.39 -10.44 23.17
CA PRO A 297 6.03 -9.39 22.37
C PRO A 297 5.82 -9.65 20.88
N THR A 298 5.31 -8.66 20.17
CA THR A 298 4.92 -8.79 18.76
C THR A 298 5.36 -7.59 17.95
N VAL A 299 6.08 -7.84 16.85
CA VAL A 299 6.28 -6.85 15.81
C VAL A 299 5.02 -6.80 14.95
N VAL A 300 4.38 -5.64 14.84
CA VAL A 300 3.34 -5.40 13.83
C VAL A 300 3.88 -4.38 12.84
N ASN A 301 4.09 -4.79 11.60
CA ASN A 301 4.51 -3.92 10.49
C ASN A 301 3.62 -4.13 9.26
N ASN A 302 3.45 -3.07 8.47
CA ASN A 302 2.78 -3.15 7.18
C ASN A 302 3.63 -3.92 6.14
N VAL A 303 3.01 -4.41 5.07
CA VAL A 303 3.62 -5.17 3.96
C VAL A 303 4.84 -4.45 3.38
N ILE A 304 4.68 -3.18 2.94
CA ILE A 304 5.75 -2.42 2.29
C ILE A 304 6.92 -2.17 3.25
N SER A 305 6.64 -1.98 4.55
CA SER A 305 7.71 -1.83 5.55
C SER A 305 8.57 -3.09 5.66
N LEU A 306 7.95 -4.28 5.68
CA LEU A 306 8.66 -5.55 5.72
C LEU A 306 9.36 -5.84 4.40
N ALA A 307 8.72 -5.59 3.28
CA ALA A 307 9.27 -5.77 1.94
C ALA A 307 10.43 -4.82 1.60
N SER A 308 10.59 -3.72 2.33
CA SER A 308 11.76 -2.84 2.20
C SER A 308 13.02 -3.40 2.90
N VAL A 309 12.87 -4.35 3.80
CA VAL A 309 13.99 -4.89 4.59
C VAL A 309 14.99 -5.70 3.76
N PRO A 310 14.59 -6.58 2.81
CA PRO A 310 15.52 -7.32 1.99
C PRO A 310 16.54 -6.45 1.27
N VAL A 311 16.13 -5.32 0.69
CA VAL A 311 17.05 -4.40 0.00
C VAL A 311 18.01 -3.71 0.98
N ILE A 312 17.56 -3.41 2.19
CA ILE A 312 18.43 -2.85 3.24
C ILE A 312 19.50 -3.87 3.64
N MET A 313 19.13 -5.13 3.83
CA MET A 313 20.06 -6.19 4.21
C MET A 313 20.98 -6.64 3.05
N ASP A 314 20.54 -6.48 1.80
CA ASP A 314 21.40 -6.76 0.61
C ASP A 314 22.39 -5.63 0.34
N ARG A 315 21.93 -4.37 0.37
CA ARG A 315 22.68 -3.20 -0.10
C ARG A 315 23.26 -2.33 1.01
N GLY A 316 22.83 -2.56 2.26
CA GLY A 316 23.23 -1.82 3.44
C GLY A 316 22.38 -0.57 3.73
N ALA A 317 22.36 -0.18 5.02
CA ALA A 317 21.64 0.99 5.52
C ALA A 317 22.05 2.29 4.80
N THR A 318 23.36 2.45 4.52
CA THR A 318 23.89 3.63 3.83
C THR A 318 23.33 3.77 2.43
N PHE A 319 23.19 2.66 1.69
CA PHE A 319 22.55 2.68 0.37
C PHE A 319 21.11 3.18 0.46
N TYR A 320 20.33 2.64 1.39
CA TYR A 320 18.93 3.02 1.55
C TYR A 320 18.75 4.49 1.94
N LYS A 321 19.64 5.04 2.77
CA LYS A 321 19.65 6.45 3.16
C LYS A 321 19.91 7.45 2.02
N ASN A 322 20.52 7.01 0.93
CA ASN A 322 20.79 7.87 -0.21
C ASN A 322 19.52 8.27 -0.96
N PHE A 323 18.40 7.64 -0.63
CA PHE A 323 17.09 7.98 -1.18
C PHE A 323 16.26 8.73 -0.14
N GLY A 324 15.48 9.69 -0.63
CA GLY A 324 14.57 10.46 0.20
C GLY A 324 15.12 11.80 0.66
N MET A 325 14.42 12.44 1.60
CA MET A 325 14.66 13.79 2.06
C MET A 325 14.49 13.91 3.57
N GLY A 326 15.41 14.60 4.25
CA GLY A 326 15.34 14.85 5.68
C GLY A 326 15.30 13.55 6.52
N ARG A 327 14.19 13.35 7.23
CA ARG A 327 13.94 12.11 8.01
C ARG A 327 13.05 11.12 7.28
N SER A 328 12.55 11.47 6.10
CA SER A 328 11.74 10.61 5.23
C SER A 328 12.67 9.94 4.23
N LEU A 329 13.24 8.79 4.63
CA LEU A 329 14.29 8.08 3.88
C LEU A 329 13.76 6.86 3.15
N GLY A 330 14.48 6.46 2.09
CA GLY A 330 14.11 5.37 1.21
C GLY A 330 13.11 5.82 0.14
N THR A 331 12.35 4.85 -0.37
CA THR A 331 11.31 5.06 -1.37
C THR A 331 9.90 4.91 -0.79
N MET A 332 8.92 5.44 -1.51
CA MET A 332 7.50 5.30 -1.23
C MET A 332 6.75 4.92 -2.50
N ALA A 333 5.85 3.97 -2.40
CA ALA A 333 4.93 3.61 -3.48
C ALA A 333 3.75 4.60 -3.48
N LEU A 334 3.81 5.59 -4.35
CA LEU A 334 2.71 6.53 -4.58
C LEU A 334 1.60 5.83 -5.35
N GLN A 335 0.37 5.99 -4.92
CA GLN A 335 -0.80 5.33 -5.51
C GLN A 335 -1.80 6.40 -5.93
N LEU A 336 -1.92 6.60 -7.25
CA LEU A 336 -2.74 7.65 -7.84
C LEU A 336 -4.09 7.07 -8.27
N ALA A 337 -5.16 7.65 -7.75
CA ALA A 337 -6.53 7.24 -8.02
C ALA A 337 -7.50 8.45 -8.05
N GLY A 338 -8.79 8.19 -8.20
CA GLY A 338 -9.81 9.21 -8.38
C GLY A 338 -9.85 9.73 -9.81
N ASN A 339 -10.09 11.02 -10.00
CA ASN A 339 -10.13 11.63 -11.33
C ASN A 339 -8.72 12.02 -11.78
N VAL A 340 -7.90 11.03 -12.12
CA VAL A 340 -6.51 11.20 -12.58
C VAL A 340 -6.34 10.57 -13.96
N LYS A 341 -5.55 11.20 -14.83
CA LYS A 341 -5.33 10.71 -16.20
C LYS A 341 -4.51 9.43 -16.23
N TYR A 342 -3.42 9.38 -15.46
CA TYR A 342 -2.53 8.23 -15.35
C TYR A 342 -2.60 7.68 -13.92
N GLY A 343 -3.63 6.87 -13.65
CA GLY A 343 -3.82 6.22 -12.35
C GLY A 343 -2.98 4.95 -12.24
N GLY A 344 -2.40 4.72 -11.06
CA GLY A 344 -1.57 3.54 -10.87
C GLY A 344 -0.58 3.68 -9.72
N LEU A 345 0.43 2.81 -9.70
CA LEU A 345 1.49 2.79 -8.69
C LEU A 345 2.81 3.31 -9.27
N PHE A 346 3.43 4.24 -8.56
CA PHE A 346 4.70 4.86 -8.92
C PHE A 346 5.65 4.87 -7.71
N GLU A 347 6.68 4.03 -7.71
CA GLU A 347 7.66 4.03 -6.62
C GLU A 347 8.75 5.07 -6.88
N THR A 348 8.97 5.94 -5.89
CA THR A 348 9.99 6.98 -5.95
C THR A 348 10.58 7.28 -4.57
N ALA A 349 11.75 7.93 -4.55
CA ALA A 349 12.29 8.53 -3.35
C ALA A 349 11.37 9.64 -2.80
N PHE A 350 11.35 9.83 -1.49
CA PHE A 350 10.64 10.96 -0.90
C PHE A 350 11.22 12.29 -1.36
N GLY A 351 10.36 13.33 -1.47
CA GLY A 351 10.79 14.70 -1.73
C GLY A 351 10.20 15.33 -2.99
N LEU A 352 9.52 14.57 -3.87
CA LEU A 352 8.71 15.17 -4.93
C LEU A 352 7.62 16.04 -4.31
N THR A 353 7.31 17.16 -4.93
CA THR A 353 6.18 17.98 -4.53
C THR A 353 4.86 17.33 -4.92
N LEU A 354 3.79 17.66 -4.19
CA LEU A 354 2.45 17.19 -4.53
C LEU A 354 2.05 17.57 -5.95
N GLY A 355 2.50 18.75 -6.43
CA GLY A 355 2.28 19.22 -7.81
C GLY A 355 2.97 18.33 -8.84
N GLU A 356 4.25 18.01 -8.66
CA GLU A 356 4.97 17.08 -9.55
C GLU A 356 4.29 15.70 -9.60
N ILE A 357 3.77 15.22 -8.46
CA ILE A 357 3.05 13.94 -8.42
C ILE A 357 1.75 14.01 -9.22
N VAL A 358 0.95 15.06 -9.05
CA VAL A 358 -0.38 15.17 -9.66
C VAL A 358 -0.30 15.56 -11.12
N ASP A 359 0.51 16.58 -11.44
CA ASP A 359 0.54 17.17 -12.79
C ASP A 359 1.50 16.41 -13.71
N ASP A 360 2.74 16.13 -13.25
CA ASP A 360 3.77 15.57 -14.13
C ASP A 360 3.72 14.03 -14.19
N ILE A 361 3.41 13.38 -13.05
CA ILE A 361 3.28 11.91 -13.01
C ILE A 361 1.86 11.52 -13.36
N GLY A 362 0.86 12.07 -12.64
CA GLY A 362 -0.56 11.76 -12.83
C GLY A 362 -1.15 12.33 -14.11
N GLY A 363 -0.52 13.35 -14.71
CA GLY A 363 -0.97 14.02 -15.94
C GLY A 363 -2.23 14.87 -15.75
N GLY A 364 -2.52 15.28 -14.52
CA GLY A 364 -3.72 16.03 -14.16
C GLY A 364 -4.97 15.15 -14.11
N THR A 365 -6.14 15.76 -14.30
CA THR A 365 -7.42 15.06 -14.24
C THR A 365 -7.73 14.29 -15.53
N ALA A 366 -8.39 13.15 -15.40
CA ALA A 366 -8.90 12.37 -16.55
C ALA A 366 -10.03 13.13 -17.30
N SER A 367 -10.79 13.96 -16.59
CA SER A 367 -11.85 14.81 -17.17
C SER A 367 -11.32 16.00 -17.99
N GLY A 368 -10.03 16.33 -17.86
CA GLY A 368 -9.42 17.54 -18.42
C GLY A 368 -9.84 18.83 -17.70
N ARG A 369 -10.63 18.74 -16.62
CA ARG A 369 -11.03 19.89 -15.79
C ARG A 369 -9.91 20.24 -14.79
N PRO A 370 -9.89 21.47 -14.24
CA PRO A 370 -8.91 21.83 -13.22
C PRO A 370 -8.95 20.92 -11.99
N VAL A 371 -7.78 20.57 -11.44
CA VAL A 371 -7.69 19.89 -10.15
C VAL A 371 -8.14 20.86 -9.05
N LYS A 372 -9.19 20.51 -8.31
CA LYS A 372 -9.67 21.25 -7.13
C LYS A 372 -8.83 20.94 -5.91
N ALA A 373 -8.64 19.65 -5.64
CA ALA A 373 -7.94 19.18 -4.46
C ALA A 373 -7.42 17.75 -4.64
N VAL A 374 -6.51 17.38 -3.76
CA VAL A 374 -6.05 15.98 -3.59
C VAL A 374 -6.21 15.56 -2.15
N GLN A 375 -6.91 14.45 -1.92
CA GLN A 375 -6.90 13.80 -0.61
C GLN A 375 -5.67 12.91 -0.52
N VAL A 376 -4.88 13.06 0.54
CA VAL A 376 -3.66 12.29 0.77
C VAL A 376 -3.74 11.56 2.11
N GLY A 377 -3.51 10.24 2.08
CA GLY A 377 -3.53 9.42 3.29
C GLY A 377 -4.84 8.66 3.54
N GLY A 378 -5.54 8.33 2.45
CA GLY A 378 -6.77 7.54 2.51
C GLY A 378 -7.99 8.32 3.02
N PRO A 379 -9.06 7.64 3.49
CA PRO A 379 -10.32 8.29 3.88
C PRO A 379 -10.18 9.19 5.10
N LEU A 380 -9.11 9.04 5.86
CA LEU A 380 -8.79 9.86 7.04
C LEU A 380 -7.76 10.95 6.73
N GLY A 381 -7.35 11.07 5.48
CA GLY A 381 -6.36 12.05 5.01
C GLY A 381 -6.95 13.43 4.71
N ALA A 382 -6.13 14.48 4.88
CA ALA A 382 -6.54 15.84 4.58
C ALA A 382 -6.67 16.09 3.07
N TRP A 383 -7.52 17.05 2.72
CA TRP A 383 -7.65 17.60 1.38
C TRP A 383 -6.67 18.76 1.18
N PHE A 384 -5.78 18.64 0.21
CA PHE A 384 -4.80 19.65 -0.16
C PHE A 384 -5.31 20.43 -1.37
N PRO A 385 -5.60 21.75 -1.23
CA PRO A 385 -5.98 22.60 -2.34
C PRO A 385 -4.77 22.91 -3.23
N ARG A 386 -5.01 23.38 -4.44
CA ARG A 386 -3.96 23.75 -5.42
C ARG A 386 -2.85 24.63 -4.84
N GLY A 387 -3.20 25.56 -3.93
CA GLY A 387 -2.24 26.46 -3.26
C GLY A 387 -1.23 25.77 -2.33
N LEU A 388 -1.38 24.47 -2.06
CA LEU A 388 -0.45 23.67 -1.24
C LEU A 388 0.33 22.63 -2.07
N PHE A 389 0.30 22.71 -3.40
CA PHE A 389 0.95 21.72 -4.27
C PHE A 389 2.48 21.81 -4.27
N ASP A 390 3.08 22.88 -3.77
CA ASP A 390 4.52 22.98 -3.54
C ASP A 390 5.02 22.17 -2.33
N THR A 391 4.11 21.53 -1.56
CA THR A 391 4.46 20.73 -0.38
C THR A 391 5.25 19.50 -0.80
N PRO A 392 6.50 19.30 -0.32
CA PRO A 392 7.26 18.09 -0.55
C PRO A 392 6.57 16.89 0.08
N PHE A 393 6.54 15.76 -0.62
CA PHE A 393 5.92 14.53 -0.14
C PHE A 393 6.83 13.87 0.90
N THR A 394 6.75 14.37 2.14
CA THR A 394 7.45 13.86 3.31
C THR A 394 6.52 13.80 4.52
N TYR A 395 6.87 13.01 5.53
CA TYR A 395 6.06 12.93 6.76
C TYR A 395 6.00 14.26 7.49
N GLU A 396 7.11 15.00 7.51
CA GLU A 396 7.25 16.26 8.24
C GLU A 396 6.52 17.41 7.56
N ASP A 397 6.67 17.55 6.26
CA ASP A 397 6.07 18.66 5.51
C ASP A 397 4.54 18.54 5.46
N PHE A 398 4.01 17.33 5.33
CA PHE A 398 2.58 17.09 5.40
C PHE A 398 2.03 17.32 6.81
N ALA A 399 2.73 16.87 7.86
CA ALA A 399 2.34 17.12 9.24
C ALA A 399 2.32 18.63 9.56
N ALA A 400 3.24 19.43 9.01
CA ALA A 400 3.28 20.87 9.17
C ALA A 400 2.09 21.60 8.49
N LYS A 401 1.32 20.90 7.65
CA LYS A 401 0.11 21.37 6.97
C LYS A 401 -1.17 20.70 7.50
N ASP A 402 -1.13 20.19 8.74
CA ASP A 402 -2.25 19.43 9.33
C ASP A 402 -2.71 18.27 8.44
N GLY A 403 -1.77 17.61 7.77
CA GLY A 403 -2.00 16.46 6.91
C GLY A 403 -1.13 15.27 7.29
N LEU A 404 -1.31 14.19 6.57
CA LEU A 404 -0.50 12.98 6.69
C LEU A 404 -0.35 12.32 5.32
N ILE A 405 0.77 11.66 5.07
CA ILE A 405 0.96 10.94 3.81
C ILE A 405 0.28 9.56 3.82
N GLY A 406 -0.08 9.06 5.01
CA GLY A 406 -0.73 7.75 5.15
C GLY A 406 0.09 6.62 4.53
N HIS A 407 -0.61 5.75 3.82
CA HIS A 407 -0.02 4.69 2.98
C HIS A 407 0.24 5.18 1.54
N ALA A 408 0.34 6.49 1.33
CA ALA A 408 0.57 7.17 0.06
C ALA A 408 -0.51 6.93 -1.02
N GLY A 409 -1.74 6.72 -0.61
CA GLY A 409 -2.90 6.82 -1.49
C GLY A 409 -3.27 8.29 -1.74
N LEU A 410 -3.37 8.67 -3.01
CA LEU A 410 -3.75 10.01 -3.46
C LEU A 410 -5.03 9.92 -4.27
N THR A 411 -6.09 10.57 -3.78
CA THR A 411 -7.38 10.69 -4.50
C THR A 411 -7.49 12.08 -5.09
N ILE A 412 -7.40 12.18 -6.41
CA ILE A 412 -7.46 13.44 -7.16
C ILE A 412 -8.93 13.80 -7.44
N ALA A 413 -9.32 15.03 -7.11
CA ALA A 413 -10.64 15.59 -7.34
C ALA A 413 -10.57 16.78 -8.30
N ASP A 414 -11.47 16.83 -9.28
CA ASP A 414 -11.65 18.00 -10.14
C ASP A 414 -12.59 19.06 -9.49
N ASP A 415 -12.81 20.14 -10.19
CA ASP A 415 -13.59 21.29 -9.70
C ASP A 415 -15.10 21.04 -9.57
N THR A 416 -15.60 19.85 -9.96
CA THR A 416 -17.00 19.47 -9.77
C THR A 416 -17.28 18.85 -8.38
N VAL A 417 -16.25 18.46 -7.65
CA VAL A 417 -16.40 17.77 -6.35
C VAL A 417 -16.86 18.76 -5.28
N ASP A 418 -17.87 18.36 -4.54
CA ASP A 418 -18.44 19.09 -3.42
C ASP A 418 -17.73 18.70 -2.10
N MET A 419 -16.97 19.62 -1.52
CA MET A 419 -16.17 19.35 -0.33
C MET A 419 -16.99 19.20 0.95
N LEU A 420 -18.20 19.78 1.02
CA LEU A 420 -19.12 19.52 2.11
C LEU A 420 -19.60 18.06 2.11
N GLN A 421 -19.90 17.51 0.93
CA GLN A 421 -20.24 16.09 0.83
C GLN A 421 -19.05 15.18 1.14
N MET A 422 -17.82 15.55 0.77
CA MET A 422 -16.63 14.80 1.13
C MET A 422 -16.37 14.80 2.63
N ALA A 423 -16.57 15.94 3.32
CA ALA A 423 -16.50 16.02 4.78
C ALA A 423 -17.55 15.12 5.46
N ARG A 424 -18.77 15.12 4.93
CA ARG A 424 -19.85 14.24 5.40
C ARG A 424 -19.50 12.77 5.22
N PHE A 425 -19.00 12.41 4.05
CA PHE A 425 -18.56 11.04 3.76
C PHE A 425 -17.49 10.56 4.75
N ALA A 426 -16.51 11.41 5.09
CA ALA A 426 -15.47 11.05 6.05
C ALA A 426 -16.05 10.74 7.45
N MET A 427 -17.02 11.53 7.93
CA MET A 427 -17.70 11.27 9.20
C MET A 427 -18.56 10.00 9.13
N GLU A 428 -19.27 9.77 8.04
CA GLU A 428 -20.10 8.58 7.82
C GLU A 428 -19.26 7.31 7.78
N PHE A 429 -18.14 7.36 7.04
CA PHE A 429 -17.15 6.27 7.01
C PHE A 429 -16.66 5.93 8.42
N CYS A 430 -16.27 6.94 9.21
CA CYS A 430 -15.86 6.71 10.59
C CYS A 430 -16.99 6.13 11.45
N ALA A 431 -18.22 6.58 11.26
CA ALA A 431 -19.38 6.08 12.01
C ALA A 431 -19.64 4.59 11.74
N ILE A 432 -19.52 4.17 10.46
CA ILE A 432 -19.70 2.78 10.04
C ILE A 432 -18.57 1.90 10.58
N GLU A 433 -17.32 2.35 10.44
CA GLU A 433 -16.11 1.56 10.75
C GLU A 433 -15.67 1.62 12.22
N SER A 434 -16.31 2.44 13.04
CA SER A 434 -15.98 2.57 14.46
C SER A 434 -16.14 1.25 15.22
N CYS A 435 -15.06 0.80 15.90
CA CYS A 435 -15.16 -0.36 16.79
C CYS A 435 -16.09 -0.15 17.99
N GLY A 436 -16.52 1.10 18.24
CA GLY A 436 -17.45 1.49 19.29
C GLY A 436 -16.83 1.60 20.68
N LYS A 437 -15.52 1.47 20.86
CA LYS A 437 -14.89 1.43 22.19
C LYS A 437 -14.87 2.79 22.89
N CYS A 438 -14.41 3.83 22.22
CA CYS A 438 -14.27 5.14 22.83
C CYS A 438 -15.39 6.10 22.42
N THR A 439 -15.88 6.88 23.38
CA THR A 439 -17.02 7.81 23.18
C THR A 439 -16.74 8.87 22.12
N PRO A 440 -15.55 9.53 22.06
CA PRO A 440 -15.29 10.55 21.06
C PRO A 440 -15.47 10.05 19.62
N CYS A 441 -14.96 8.87 19.28
CA CYS A 441 -15.15 8.25 17.98
C CYS A 441 -16.60 7.77 17.79
N ARG A 442 -17.11 6.91 18.69
CA ARG A 442 -18.41 6.25 18.55
C ARG A 442 -19.57 7.23 18.43
N ILE A 443 -19.60 8.26 19.29
CA ILE A 443 -20.69 9.23 19.31
C ILE A 443 -20.35 10.41 18.41
N GLY A 444 -19.08 10.85 18.42
CA GLY A 444 -18.64 12.01 17.66
C GLY A 444 -18.82 11.86 16.15
N SER A 445 -18.54 10.70 15.58
CA SER A 445 -18.72 10.49 14.14
C SER A 445 -20.19 10.58 13.72
N ILE A 446 -21.11 9.98 14.49
CA ILE A 446 -22.55 10.05 14.21
C ILE A 446 -23.05 11.50 14.35
N ARG A 447 -22.66 12.20 15.42
CA ARG A 447 -23.02 13.61 15.61
C ARG A 447 -22.39 14.50 14.56
N GLY A 448 -21.20 14.14 14.05
CA GLY A 448 -20.55 14.81 12.92
C GLY A 448 -21.38 14.72 11.65
N VAL A 449 -21.90 13.52 11.30
CA VAL A 449 -22.81 13.33 10.16
C VAL A 449 -24.05 14.20 10.32
N GLU A 450 -24.74 14.13 11.47
CA GLU A 450 -25.95 14.94 11.74
C GLU A 450 -25.68 16.46 11.66
N THR A 451 -24.50 16.90 12.13
CA THR A 451 -24.11 18.30 12.07
C THR A 451 -23.86 18.76 10.64
N LEU A 452 -23.18 17.93 9.82
CA LEU A 452 -22.96 18.22 8.41
C LEU A 452 -24.26 18.14 7.59
N ASP A 453 -25.19 17.26 7.94
CA ASP A 453 -26.53 17.22 7.35
C ASP A 453 -27.32 18.52 7.61
N ARG A 454 -27.16 19.14 8.80
CA ARG A 454 -27.71 20.48 9.06
C ARG A 454 -27.12 21.54 8.13
N VAL A 455 -25.79 21.52 7.93
CA VAL A 455 -25.12 22.45 7.00
C VAL A 455 -25.61 22.24 5.56
N LEU A 456 -25.71 20.98 5.12
CA LEU A 456 -26.25 20.62 3.80
C LEU A 456 -27.69 21.12 3.60
N ASN A 457 -28.48 21.15 4.68
CA ASN A 457 -29.86 21.66 4.68
C ASN A 457 -29.94 23.18 4.90
N GLY A 458 -28.82 23.92 4.77
CA GLY A 458 -28.78 25.38 4.82
C GLY A 458 -28.72 25.98 6.22
N ASP A 459 -28.15 25.26 7.21
CA ASP A 459 -27.88 25.76 8.56
C ASP A 459 -26.35 25.88 8.81
N PRO A 460 -25.66 26.91 8.31
CA PRO A 460 -24.22 27.08 8.54
C PRO A 460 -23.89 27.40 10.01
N SER A 461 -24.86 27.73 10.85
CA SER A 461 -24.67 27.97 12.29
C SER A 461 -24.19 26.68 13.02
N ALA A 462 -24.29 25.52 12.41
CA ALA A 462 -23.79 24.26 12.93
C ALA A 462 -22.24 24.10 12.84
N LEU A 463 -21.54 24.90 12.04
CA LEU A 463 -20.07 24.76 11.83
C LEU A 463 -19.23 24.91 13.12
N PRO A 464 -19.52 25.84 14.06
CA PRO A 464 -18.80 25.89 15.33
C PRO A 464 -18.93 24.60 16.14
N ILE A 465 -20.13 23.98 16.15
CA ILE A 465 -20.36 22.68 16.81
C ILE A 465 -19.53 21.58 16.16
N LEU A 466 -19.45 21.56 14.83
CA LEU A 466 -18.63 20.62 14.09
C LEU A 466 -17.15 20.75 14.47
N THR A 467 -16.65 21.98 14.60
CA THR A 467 -15.26 22.24 15.01
C THR A 467 -14.97 21.71 16.41
N ASP A 468 -15.83 21.97 17.38
CA ASP A 468 -15.68 21.47 18.76
C ASP A 468 -15.72 19.93 18.80
N LEU A 469 -16.60 19.34 18.00
CA LEU A 469 -16.73 17.90 17.88
C LEU A 469 -15.45 17.27 17.27
N CYS A 470 -14.91 17.85 16.19
CA CYS A 470 -13.67 17.43 15.58
C CYS A 470 -12.50 17.52 16.56
N ASN A 471 -12.39 18.61 17.33
CA ASN A 471 -11.37 18.75 18.36
C ASN A 471 -11.51 17.67 19.44
N THR A 472 -12.72 17.39 19.88
CA THR A 472 -13.00 16.32 20.86
C THR A 472 -12.59 14.95 20.31
N MET A 473 -12.89 14.66 19.05
CA MET A 473 -12.49 13.41 18.40
C MET A 473 -10.97 13.31 18.26
N LYS A 474 -10.30 14.39 17.78
CA LYS A 474 -8.85 14.45 17.56
C LYS A 474 -8.07 14.17 18.85
N LEU A 475 -8.49 14.77 19.97
CA LEU A 475 -7.77 14.72 21.24
C LEU A 475 -8.19 13.54 22.14
N GLY A 476 -9.42 13.05 22.02
CA GLY A 476 -10.00 12.08 22.94
C GLY A 476 -10.14 10.65 22.40
N SER A 477 -9.93 10.41 21.11
CA SER A 477 -10.05 9.06 20.53
C SER A 477 -8.86 8.17 20.87
N LEU A 478 -9.12 6.87 21.06
CA LEU A 478 -8.07 5.89 21.43
C LEU A 478 -7.16 5.49 20.27
N CYS A 479 -7.59 5.66 19.02
CA CYS A 479 -6.82 5.29 17.85
C CYS A 479 -7.00 6.29 16.70
N ALA A 480 -6.23 6.08 15.64
CA ALA A 480 -6.21 6.93 14.45
C ALA A 480 -7.59 7.04 13.78
N LEU A 481 -8.44 6.00 13.79
CA LEU A 481 -9.75 6.08 13.13
C LEU A 481 -10.55 7.32 13.61
N GLY A 482 -10.78 7.46 14.90
CA GLY A 482 -11.48 8.64 15.41
C GLY A 482 -10.61 9.88 15.51
N GLY A 483 -9.30 9.71 15.73
CA GLY A 483 -8.35 10.83 15.88
C GLY A 483 -8.00 11.53 14.56
N PHE A 484 -8.07 10.83 13.43
CA PHE A 484 -7.74 11.39 12.12
C PHE A 484 -8.95 11.73 11.26
N THR A 485 -10.15 11.22 11.55
CA THR A 485 -11.39 11.65 10.86
C THR A 485 -11.55 13.19 10.80
N PRO A 486 -11.15 13.98 11.80
CA PRO A 486 -11.15 15.44 11.70
C PRO A 486 -10.29 16.03 10.57
N TYR A 487 -9.25 15.36 10.07
CA TYR A 487 -8.39 15.92 9.04
C TYR A 487 -9.11 16.18 7.70
N PRO A 488 -9.81 15.21 7.08
CA PRO A 488 -10.57 15.47 5.85
C PRO A 488 -11.70 16.47 6.07
N VAL A 489 -12.33 16.46 7.24
CA VAL A 489 -13.43 17.38 7.56
C VAL A 489 -12.94 18.81 7.71
N MET A 490 -11.94 19.03 8.57
CA MET A 490 -11.46 20.38 8.86
C MET A 490 -10.67 20.99 7.69
N SER A 491 -9.92 20.18 6.92
CA SER A 491 -9.28 20.66 5.70
C SER A 491 -10.30 21.10 4.64
N ALA A 492 -11.42 20.37 4.50
CA ALA A 492 -12.51 20.78 3.63
C ALA A 492 -13.14 22.11 4.10
N VAL A 493 -13.44 22.26 5.37
CA VAL A 493 -13.98 23.51 5.95
C VAL A 493 -13.01 24.69 5.76
N THR A 494 -11.72 24.45 6.00
CA THR A 494 -10.70 25.50 6.00
C THR A 494 -10.38 25.99 4.59
N HIS A 495 -10.23 25.05 3.64
CA HIS A 495 -9.74 25.39 2.31
C HIS A 495 -10.85 25.62 1.27
N PHE A 496 -12.08 25.21 1.56
CA PHE A 496 -13.23 25.33 0.64
C PHE A 496 -14.47 25.89 1.34
N PRO A 497 -14.35 27.04 2.03
CA PRO A 497 -15.44 27.61 2.84
C PRO A 497 -16.70 27.89 2.01
N ASP A 498 -16.58 28.19 0.73
CA ASP A 498 -17.72 28.48 -0.14
C ASP A 498 -18.65 27.27 -0.31
N ASP A 499 -18.12 26.05 -0.29
CA ASP A 499 -18.93 24.83 -0.36
C ASP A 499 -19.80 24.65 0.91
N PHE A 500 -19.45 25.32 2.03
CA PHE A 500 -20.14 25.27 3.32
C PHE A 500 -21.09 26.44 3.60
N GLN A 501 -21.12 27.45 2.72
CA GLN A 501 -21.94 28.66 2.88
C GLN A 501 -23.21 28.64 2.03
N ARG A 502 -23.64 27.48 1.53
CA ARG A 502 -24.83 27.38 0.68
C ARG A 502 -26.07 27.90 1.39
N ALA A 503 -26.67 28.95 0.81
CA ALA A 503 -28.01 29.37 1.21
C ALA A 503 -28.98 28.20 0.95
N LYS A 504 -29.96 28.01 1.84
CA LYS A 504 -31.09 27.13 1.65
C LYS A 504 -31.67 27.41 0.25
N ALA A 505 -31.60 26.49 -0.68
CA ALA A 505 -32.34 26.61 -1.93
C ALA A 505 -33.79 26.89 -1.52
N ALA A 506 -34.33 28.02 -2.00
CA ALA A 506 -35.72 28.35 -1.73
C ALA A 506 -36.54 27.11 -2.17
N ALA A 507 -37.27 26.53 -1.24
CA ALA A 507 -38.24 25.48 -1.56
C ALA A 507 -39.26 26.12 -2.49
N GLU A 508 -39.19 25.82 -3.81
CA GLU A 508 -40.27 26.06 -4.74
C GLU A 508 -41.39 25.04 -4.54
#